data_61e144d6cad470c0cae5f7ed3d880803
#
_entry.id   61e144d6cad470c0cae5f7ed3d880803
#
_cell.length_a   1.000
_cell.length_b   1.000
_cell.length_c   1.000
_cell.angle_alpha   90.00
_cell.angle_beta   90.00
_cell.angle_gamma   90.00
#
_symmetry.space_group_name_H-M   'P 1'
#
loop_
_entity.id
_entity.type
_entity.pdbx_description
1 polymer ?
#
loop_
_entity_poly.entity_id
_entity_poly.type
_entity_poly.pdbx_seq_one_letter_code
_entity_poly.pdbx_strand_id
1 'polypeptide(L)'
;MTDRSDRPLPDRIRTFLDDERFATISTIDPDGAPRQAVVWYTLDGDEFVINSRVGRRWPTNLLRDPRIAFAVVDAADGQRWAGLTATVRPITDPATTQADIAGMARRYDADDPDAIRRSLADFESQERISFRFGPTSVHDHLADE
;
A
#
# COMPACT_ATOMS: atom_id res chain seq x y z
N MET A 1 -8.48 2.07 25.78
CA MET A 1 -8.77 3.06 24.73
C MET A 1 -8.50 2.42 23.39
N THR A 2 -9.53 2.27 22.59
CA THR A 2 -9.39 1.66 21.28
C THR A 2 -8.62 2.61 20.38
N ASP A 3 -7.52 2.16 19.83
CA ASP A 3 -6.80 2.91 18.82
C ASP A 3 -7.71 3.09 17.61
N ARG A 4 -7.93 4.32 17.20
CA ARG A 4 -8.79 4.65 16.06
C ARG A 4 -8.24 4.14 14.72
N SER A 5 -6.97 3.68 14.72
CA SER A 5 -6.33 3.16 13.51
C SER A 5 -6.78 1.73 13.15
N ASP A 6 -7.52 1.05 14.02
CA ASP A 6 -7.86 -0.37 13.86
C ASP A 6 -9.32 -0.61 13.51
N ARG A 7 -9.86 0.17 12.58
CA ARG A 7 -11.20 -0.12 12.05
C ARG A 7 -11.14 -1.34 11.16
N PRO A 8 -12.00 -2.37 11.41
CA PRO A 8 -12.07 -3.50 10.49
C PRO A 8 -12.58 -3.05 9.12
N LEU A 9 -12.03 -3.65 8.07
CA LEU A 9 -12.52 -3.42 6.71
C LEU A 9 -13.87 -4.11 6.54
N PRO A 10 -14.88 -3.45 5.95
CA PRO A 10 -16.10 -4.12 5.52
C PRO A 10 -15.77 -5.25 4.52
N ASP A 11 -16.50 -6.35 4.60
CA ASP A 11 -16.21 -7.55 3.80
C ASP A 11 -16.15 -7.27 2.30
N ARG A 12 -17.05 -6.46 1.77
CA ARG A 12 -17.05 -6.14 0.35
C ARG A 12 -15.83 -5.32 -0.09
N ILE A 13 -15.34 -4.44 0.78
CA ILE A 13 -14.12 -3.68 0.50
C ILE A 13 -12.92 -4.61 0.55
N ARG A 14 -12.85 -5.51 1.54
CA ARG A 14 -11.79 -6.51 1.62
C ARG A 14 -11.76 -7.38 0.36
N THR A 15 -12.89 -7.88 -0.09
CA THR A 15 -13.00 -8.70 -1.30
C THR A 15 -12.51 -7.92 -2.52
N PHE A 16 -12.91 -6.66 -2.66
CA PHE A 16 -12.44 -5.80 -3.74
C PHE A 16 -10.94 -5.60 -3.71
N LEU A 17 -10.37 -5.37 -2.52
CA LEU A 17 -8.93 -5.09 -2.35
C LEU A 17 -8.07 -6.36 -2.43
N ASP A 18 -8.65 -7.54 -2.23
CA ASP A 18 -7.94 -8.81 -2.38
C ASP A 18 -7.59 -9.12 -3.84
N ASP A 19 -8.30 -8.56 -4.80
CA ASP A 19 -7.91 -8.66 -6.19
C ASP A 19 -6.63 -7.84 -6.44
N GLU A 20 -5.82 -8.30 -7.40
CA GLU A 20 -4.64 -7.58 -7.81
C GLU A 20 -5.02 -6.24 -8.44
N ARG A 21 -4.72 -5.14 -7.77
CA ARG A 21 -5.02 -3.78 -8.21
C ARG A 21 -3.86 -2.88 -7.83
N PHE A 22 -3.76 -1.75 -8.51
CA PHE A 22 -2.81 -0.70 -8.14
C PHE A 22 -3.50 0.30 -7.20
N ALA A 23 -2.73 0.79 -6.23
CA ALA A 23 -3.20 1.85 -5.34
C ALA A 23 -2.56 3.18 -5.73
N THR A 24 -3.33 4.25 -5.62
CA THR A 24 -2.81 5.61 -5.61
C THR A 24 -2.72 6.06 -4.16
N ILE A 25 -1.55 6.52 -3.75
CA ILE A 25 -1.35 7.06 -2.40
C ILE A 25 -1.06 8.55 -2.49
N SER A 26 -1.41 9.27 -1.42
CA SER A 26 -1.00 10.66 -1.21
C SER A 26 -0.22 10.75 0.08
N THR A 27 0.93 11.39 0.00
CA THR A 27 1.80 11.71 1.13
C THR A 27 2.06 13.20 1.15
N ILE A 28 2.72 13.72 2.17
CA ILE A 28 2.88 15.15 2.36
C ILE A 28 4.35 15.54 2.20
N ASP A 29 4.61 16.40 1.22
CA ASP A 29 5.93 16.98 1.00
C ASP A 29 6.35 17.91 2.16
N PRO A 30 7.65 18.24 2.28
CA PRO A 30 8.13 19.12 3.34
C PRO A 30 7.46 20.49 3.41
N ASP A 31 6.97 21.01 2.29
CA ASP A 31 6.25 22.29 2.23
C ASP A 31 4.74 22.16 2.53
N GLY A 32 4.28 20.95 2.85
CA GLY A 32 2.86 20.67 3.12
C GLY A 32 2.03 20.32 1.90
N ALA A 33 2.63 20.32 0.71
CA ALA A 33 1.90 19.97 -0.51
C ALA A 33 1.62 18.46 -0.57
N PRO A 34 0.45 18.03 -1.05
CA PRO A 34 0.18 16.62 -1.28
C PRO A 34 0.98 16.10 -2.48
N ARG A 35 1.50 14.88 -2.33
CA ARG A 35 2.27 14.19 -3.37
C ARG A 35 1.67 12.83 -3.63
N GLN A 36 1.41 12.51 -4.90
CA GLN A 36 0.82 11.23 -5.29
C GLN A 36 1.87 10.26 -5.82
N ALA A 37 1.62 8.98 -5.60
CA ALA A 37 2.37 7.87 -6.20
C ALA A 37 1.44 6.69 -6.46
N VAL A 38 1.75 5.88 -7.46
CA VAL A 38 1.06 4.63 -7.71
C VAL A 38 1.94 3.50 -7.18
N VAL A 39 1.37 2.62 -6.39
CA VAL A 39 2.12 1.59 -5.66
C VAL A 39 1.43 0.24 -5.74
N TRP A 40 2.21 -0.82 -5.54
CA TRP A 40 1.73 -2.14 -5.18
C TRP A 40 1.36 -2.16 -3.70
N TYR A 41 0.43 -3.02 -3.34
CA TYR A 41 0.09 -3.26 -1.94
C TYR A 41 -0.28 -4.72 -1.72
N THR A 42 -0.21 -5.15 -0.47
CA THR A 42 -0.79 -6.40 -0.01
C THR A 42 -1.62 -6.15 1.23
N LEU A 43 -2.47 -7.10 1.55
CA LEU A 43 -3.23 -7.13 2.79
C LEU A 43 -2.67 -8.23 3.69
N ASP A 44 -2.52 -7.91 4.96
CA ASP A 44 -2.22 -8.86 6.02
C ASP A 44 -3.29 -8.68 7.10
N GLY A 45 -4.32 -9.53 7.07
CA GLY A 45 -5.52 -9.31 7.86
C GLY A 45 -6.25 -8.03 7.43
N ASP A 46 -6.43 -7.09 8.35
CA ASP A 46 -7.02 -5.78 8.07
C ASP A 46 -5.97 -4.69 7.87
N GLU A 47 -4.69 -5.04 7.88
CA GLU A 47 -3.60 -4.12 7.62
C GLU A 47 -3.17 -4.14 6.17
N PHE A 48 -2.87 -2.97 5.66
CA PHE A 48 -2.21 -2.78 4.37
C PHE A 48 -0.71 -2.78 4.56
N VAL A 49 0.00 -3.28 3.54
CA VAL A 49 1.46 -3.24 3.46
C VAL A 49 1.82 -2.60 2.13
N ILE A 50 2.65 -1.57 2.20
CA ILE A 50 3.30 -0.96 1.02
C ILE A 50 4.80 -0.97 1.26
N ASN A 51 5.58 -0.93 0.18
CA ASN A 51 7.03 -1.10 0.26
C ASN A 51 7.72 -0.27 -0.81
N SER A 52 8.90 0.23 -0.51
CA SER A 52 9.71 0.98 -1.46
C SER A 52 11.19 0.86 -1.13
N ARG A 53 12.01 1.31 -2.06
CA ARG A 53 13.43 1.52 -1.81
C ARG A 53 13.60 2.76 -0.93
N VAL A 54 14.46 2.66 0.07
CA VAL A 54 14.84 3.79 0.92
C VAL A 54 15.40 4.92 0.05
N GLY A 55 15.01 6.15 0.36
CA GLY A 55 15.46 7.35 -0.33
C GLY A 55 14.50 7.87 -1.40
N ARG A 56 13.50 7.10 -1.80
CA ARG A 56 12.43 7.62 -2.66
C ARG A 56 11.58 8.65 -1.93
N ARG A 57 10.88 9.48 -2.69
CA ARG A 57 10.15 10.62 -2.12
C ARG A 57 9.04 10.19 -1.17
N TRP A 58 8.17 9.27 -1.58
CA TRP A 58 7.01 8.97 -0.76
C TRP A 58 7.37 8.25 0.56
N PRO A 59 8.31 7.29 0.61
CA PRO A 59 8.71 6.75 1.91
C PRO A 59 9.42 7.80 2.78
N THR A 60 10.21 8.68 2.20
CA THR A 60 10.84 9.78 2.95
C THR A 60 9.78 10.71 3.53
N ASN A 61 8.74 11.03 2.76
CA ASN A 61 7.60 11.82 3.27
C ASN A 61 6.92 11.14 4.44
N LEU A 62 6.66 9.83 4.35
CA LEU A 62 5.98 9.09 5.41
C LEU A 62 6.80 8.96 6.69
N LEU A 63 8.12 8.93 6.60
CA LEU A 63 8.99 8.94 7.78
C LEU A 63 8.91 10.28 8.52
N ARG A 64 8.68 11.37 7.81
CA ARG A 64 8.55 12.71 8.41
C ARG A 64 7.12 12.99 8.85
N ASP A 65 6.13 12.63 8.04
CA ASP A 65 4.71 12.83 8.30
C ASP A 65 3.96 11.53 7.96
N PRO A 66 3.52 10.78 8.98
CA PRO A 66 3.00 9.43 8.76
C PRO A 66 1.57 9.37 8.22
N ARG A 67 0.97 10.50 7.90
CA ARG A 67 -0.39 10.53 7.33
C ARG A 67 -0.36 10.08 5.88
N ILE A 68 -1.30 9.20 5.52
CA ILE A 68 -1.45 8.70 4.17
C ILE A 68 -2.93 8.71 3.77
N ALA A 69 -3.19 9.03 2.51
CA ALA A 69 -4.44 8.72 1.85
C ALA A 69 -4.19 7.65 0.78
N PHE A 70 -5.16 6.77 0.60
CA PHE A 70 -5.01 5.57 -0.23
C PHE A 70 -6.31 5.34 -0.98
N ALA A 71 -6.23 5.11 -2.27
CA ALA A 71 -7.40 4.82 -3.08
C ALA A 71 -7.08 3.75 -4.12
N VAL A 72 -8.05 2.87 -4.35
CA VAL A 72 -7.99 1.82 -5.35
C VAL A 72 -9.23 1.92 -6.22
N VAL A 73 -9.04 1.98 -7.53
CA VAL A 73 -10.11 2.06 -8.51
C VAL A 73 -10.25 0.74 -9.25
N ASP A 74 -11.49 0.36 -9.59
CA ASP A 74 -11.76 -0.78 -10.44
C ASP A 74 -11.24 -0.49 -11.86
N ALA A 75 -10.43 -1.40 -12.42
CA ALA A 75 -9.85 -1.23 -13.73
C ALA A 75 -10.89 -1.20 -14.87
N ALA A 76 -12.04 -1.84 -14.65
CA ALA A 76 -13.11 -1.92 -15.64
C ALA A 76 -14.17 -0.82 -15.49
N ASP A 77 -14.27 -0.21 -14.30
CA ASP A 77 -15.27 0.81 -13.98
C ASP A 77 -14.66 1.86 -13.04
N GLY A 78 -14.29 3.00 -13.61
CA GLY A 78 -13.66 4.08 -12.86
C GLY A 78 -14.55 4.75 -11.82
N GLN A 79 -15.87 4.47 -11.80
CA GLN A 79 -16.77 4.96 -10.78
C GLN A 79 -16.82 4.06 -9.54
N ARG A 80 -16.30 2.83 -9.66
CA ARG A 80 -16.17 1.91 -8.52
C ARG A 80 -14.77 2.05 -7.93
N TRP A 81 -14.71 2.52 -6.69
CA TRP A 81 -13.44 2.69 -5.99
C TRP A 81 -13.63 2.61 -4.48
N ALA A 82 -12.56 2.32 -3.79
CA ALA A 82 -12.50 2.38 -2.34
C ALA A 82 -11.31 3.23 -1.93
N GLY A 83 -11.51 4.04 -0.91
CA GLY A 83 -10.46 4.89 -0.38
C GLY A 83 -10.40 4.83 1.14
N LEU A 84 -9.27 5.23 1.69
CA LEU A 84 -9.10 5.33 3.13
C LEU A 84 -8.06 6.38 3.47
N THR A 85 -8.09 6.80 4.72
CA THR A 85 -7.00 7.54 5.35
C THR A 85 -6.44 6.73 6.50
N ALA A 86 -5.19 6.93 6.82
CA ALA A 86 -4.51 6.19 7.88
C ALA A 86 -3.28 6.93 8.38
N THR A 87 -2.71 6.42 9.46
CA THR A 87 -1.39 6.77 9.96
C THR A 87 -0.51 5.53 9.86
N VAL A 88 0.60 5.63 9.14
CA VAL A 88 1.45 4.49 8.86
C VAL A 88 2.45 4.22 9.98
N ARG A 89 2.90 2.96 10.04
CA ARG A 89 3.96 2.49 10.93
C ARG A 89 5.11 1.97 10.06
N PRO A 90 6.34 2.51 10.18
CA PRO A 90 7.47 2.06 9.38
C PRO A 90 8.01 0.71 9.89
N ILE A 91 8.44 -0.13 8.96
CA ILE A 91 9.11 -1.40 9.20
C ILE A 91 10.43 -1.36 8.45
N THR A 92 11.54 -1.51 9.17
CA THR A 92 12.89 -1.41 8.61
C THR A 92 13.69 -2.71 8.71
N ASP A 93 13.16 -3.74 9.38
CA ASP A 93 13.84 -5.03 9.47
C ASP A 93 14.06 -5.63 8.07
N PRO A 94 15.32 -5.87 7.65
CA PRO A 94 15.60 -6.32 6.28
C PRO A 94 14.91 -7.62 5.88
N ALA A 95 14.82 -8.59 6.79
CA ALA A 95 14.14 -9.85 6.48
C ALA A 95 12.65 -9.62 6.18
N THR A 96 12.00 -8.77 6.97
CA THR A 96 10.60 -8.44 6.78
C THR A 96 10.37 -7.62 5.51
N THR A 97 11.17 -6.58 5.28
CA THR A 97 10.97 -5.70 4.11
C THR A 97 11.25 -6.44 2.79
N GLN A 98 12.25 -7.32 2.77
CA GLN A 98 12.54 -8.16 1.60
C GLN A 98 11.43 -9.19 1.36
N ALA A 99 10.90 -9.81 2.41
CA ALA A 99 9.78 -10.73 2.29
C ALA A 99 8.51 -10.03 1.77
N ASP A 100 8.25 -8.81 2.24
CA ASP A 100 7.10 -8.02 1.82
C ASP A 100 7.16 -7.71 0.32
N ILE A 101 8.27 -7.20 -0.17
CA ILE A 101 8.39 -6.86 -1.60
C ILE A 101 8.42 -8.11 -2.49
N ALA A 102 9.00 -9.20 -2.01
CA ALA A 102 8.97 -10.48 -2.72
C ALA A 102 7.54 -11.00 -2.87
N GLY A 103 6.74 -10.90 -1.83
CA GLY A 103 5.32 -11.27 -1.86
C GLY A 103 4.53 -10.41 -2.85
N MET A 104 4.83 -9.12 -2.92
CA MET A 104 4.21 -8.23 -3.90
C MET A 104 4.58 -8.61 -5.33
N ALA A 105 5.85 -8.90 -5.60
CA ALA A 105 6.30 -9.33 -6.92
C ALA A 105 5.56 -10.59 -7.37
N ARG A 106 5.41 -11.56 -6.47
CA ARG A 106 4.67 -12.80 -6.77
C ARG A 106 3.20 -12.56 -7.03
N ARG A 107 2.59 -11.59 -6.36
CA ARG A 107 1.19 -11.21 -6.55
C ARG A 107 0.98 -10.51 -7.90
N TYR A 108 1.81 -9.51 -8.22
CA TYR A 108 1.61 -8.65 -9.38
C TYR A 108 2.19 -9.23 -10.68
N ASP A 109 3.20 -10.09 -10.59
CA ASP A 109 3.82 -10.76 -11.73
C ASP A 109 3.56 -12.28 -11.71
N ALA A 110 2.43 -12.71 -11.16
CA ALA A 110 2.12 -14.13 -10.94
C ALA A 110 2.25 -14.99 -12.21
N ASP A 111 1.94 -14.43 -13.38
CA ASP A 111 1.98 -15.15 -14.66
C ASP A 111 3.34 -15.05 -15.37
N ASP A 112 4.34 -14.41 -14.74
CA ASP A 112 5.66 -14.20 -15.33
C ASP A 112 6.80 -14.57 -14.35
N PRO A 113 7.17 -15.86 -14.26
CA PRO A 113 8.25 -16.28 -13.36
C PRO A 113 9.60 -15.62 -13.64
N ASP A 114 9.90 -15.26 -14.87
CA ASP A 114 11.15 -14.58 -15.21
C ASP A 114 11.16 -13.15 -14.69
N ALA A 115 10.02 -12.44 -14.78
CA ALA A 115 9.88 -11.11 -14.19
C ALA A 115 10.05 -11.16 -12.67
N ILE A 116 9.47 -12.17 -12.01
CA ILE A 116 9.64 -12.35 -10.56
C ILE A 116 11.12 -12.51 -10.22
N ARG A 117 11.85 -13.40 -10.91
CA ARG A 117 13.28 -13.63 -10.63
C ARG A 117 14.12 -12.37 -10.80
N ARG A 118 13.88 -11.61 -11.88
CA ARG A 118 14.60 -10.34 -12.13
C ARG A 118 14.32 -9.33 -11.02
N SER A 119 13.06 -9.19 -10.64
CA SER A 119 12.64 -8.26 -9.60
C SER A 119 13.24 -8.63 -8.24
N LEU A 120 13.22 -9.92 -7.87
CA LEU A 120 13.80 -10.37 -6.59
C LEU A 120 15.31 -10.10 -6.52
N ALA A 121 16.03 -10.31 -7.61
CA ALA A 121 17.46 -10.02 -7.67
C ALA A 121 17.73 -8.51 -7.48
N ASP A 122 16.94 -7.66 -8.13
CA ASP A 122 17.05 -6.20 -7.97
C ASP A 122 16.75 -5.76 -6.54
N PHE A 123 15.68 -6.29 -5.95
CA PHE A 123 15.27 -5.92 -4.59
C PHE A 123 16.30 -6.33 -3.53
N GLU A 124 16.92 -7.48 -3.68
CA GLU A 124 17.96 -7.96 -2.75
C GLU A 124 19.16 -7.02 -2.69
N SER A 125 19.45 -6.28 -3.77
CA SER A 125 20.54 -5.32 -3.82
C SER A 125 20.17 -3.95 -3.22
N GLN A 126 18.93 -3.75 -2.81
CA GLN A 126 18.39 -2.47 -2.35
C GLN A 126 18.08 -2.53 -0.87
N GLU A 127 18.28 -1.39 -0.19
CA GLU A 127 17.71 -1.17 1.14
C GLU A 127 16.24 -0.81 0.97
N ARG A 128 15.36 -1.66 1.53
CA ARG A 128 13.91 -1.52 1.40
C ARG A 128 13.28 -1.07 2.72
N ILE A 129 12.11 -0.48 2.63
CA ILE A 129 11.29 -0.09 3.77
C ILE A 129 9.84 -0.45 3.49
N SER A 130 9.16 -0.97 4.49
CA SER A 130 7.72 -1.22 4.44
C SER A 130 7.00 -0.26 5.37
N PHE A 131 5.73 -0.02 5.07
CA PHE A 131 4.82 0.66 5.96
C PHE A 131 3.56 -0.19 6.12
N ARG A 132 3.09 -0.32 7.35
CA ARG A 132 1.86 -1.02 7.69
C ARG A 132 0.86 -0.02 8.24
N PHE A 133 -0.41 -0.19 7.89
CA PHE A 133 -1.47 0.69 8.36
C PHE A 133 -2.83 0.03 8.28
N GLY A 134 -3.66 0.34 9.29
CA GLY A 134 -5.08 0.08 9.26
C GLY A 134 -5.85 1.38 9.02
N PRO A 135 -7.07 1.31 8.47
CA PRO A 135 -7.81 2.53 8.12
C PRO A 135 -8.30 3.27 9.36
N THR A 136 -8.15 4.60 9.36
CA THR A 136 -8.82 5.49 10.32
C THR A 136 -10.15 5.98 9.78
N SER A 137 -10.30 6.06 8.46
CA SER A 137 -11.56 6.31 7.77
C SER A 137 -11.61 5.50 6.49
N VAL A 138 -12.81 5.11 6.08
CA VAL A 138 -13.05 4.34 4.86
C VAL A 138 -14.09 5.06 4.02
N HIS A 139 -13.81 5.18 2.73
CA HIS A 139 -14.70 5.76 1.73
C HIS A 139 -15.10 4.66 0.75
N ASP A 140 -16.36 4.26 0.80
CA ASP A 140 -16.89 3.13 0.05
C ASP A 140 -17.73 3.64 -1.12
N HIS A 141 -17.18 3.49 -2.34
CA HIS A 141 -17.85 3.81 -3.60
C HIS A 141 -17.99 2.56 -4.48
N LEU A 142 -18.13 1.39 -3.85
CA LEU A 142 -18.29 0.12 -4.55
C LEU A 142 -19.75 -0.24 -4.81
N ALA A 143 -20.68 0.33 -4.03
CA ALA A 143 -22.09 0.07 -4.20
C ALA A 143 -22.63 0.84 -5.41
N ASP A 144 -23.50 0.19 -6.16
CA ASP A 144 -24.35 0.88 -7.11
C ASP A 144 -25.32 1.78 -6.30
N GLU A 145 -25.21 3.04 -6.51
CA GLU A 145 -26.15 4.00 -5.94
C GLU A 145 -27.41 4.07 -6.79
#